data_c075346f212b8a43ef5f4c95e1ccc11c
#
_entry.id   c075346f212b8a43ef5f4c95e1ccc11c
#
_cell.length_a   1.000
_cell.length_b   1.000
_cell.length_c   1.000
_cell.angle_alpha   90.00
_cell.angle_beta   90.00
_cell.angle_gamma   90.00
#
_symmetry.space_group_name_H-M   'P 1'
#
loop_
_entity.id
_entity.type
_entity.pdbx_description
1 polymer ?
#
loop_
_entity_poly.entity_id
_entity_poly.type
_entity_poly.pdbx_seq_one_letter_code
_entity_poly.pdbx_strand_id
1 'polypeptide(L)'
;MKLTISLLVPGLPFSGETIKTESLGGSESAGYYLAKALAQRGHRVTMFNNTPQRGTWDGVEYRPVGEWAQYVSACPHDVAIVQRLPEQFARPLLTRLNILWCHDLTLGRNAGTFKGVLWNVDKVAVLSQFMLDQYKRVLGLPDEQFFKTRNGIDLSLFGSNVRDKFKLIYAARPERGVDNLLEHIWPRLLKAEPGLRLHLCSYNNPVPHLDGFYAQVDRLITKYKDSV
;
A
#
# COMPACT_ATOMS: atom_id res chain seq x y z
N MET A 1 -3.33 26.17 -9.11
CA MET A 1 -1.90 26.06 -9.55
C MET A 1 -1.68 24.63 -10.01
N LYS A 2 -1.04 24.42 -11.14
CA LYS A 2 -0.67 23.10 -11.66
C LYS A 2 0.72 22.75 -11.14
N LEU A 3 0.87 21.61 -10.48
CA LEU A 3 2.13 21.11 -9.92
C LEU A 3 2.66 19.93 -10.74
N THR A 4 3.98 19.78 -10.74
CA THR A 4 4.67 18.58 -11.22
C THR A 4 5.01 17.71 -9.99
N ILE A 5 4.46 16.50 -9.94
CA ILE A 5 4.53 15.61 -8.77
C ILE A 5 5.15 14.28 -9.19
N SER A 6 6.17 13.85 -8.48
CA SER A 6 6.79 12.54 -8.64
C SER A 6 6.43 11.66 -7.47
N LEU A 7 5.92 10.45 -7.74
CA LEU A 7 5.48 9.48 -6.73
C LEU A 7 6.31 8.20 -6.84
N LEU A 8 6.98 7.80 -5.78
CA LEU A 8 7.66 6.50 -5.70
C LEU A 8 6.80 5.53 -4.89
N VAL A 9 6.32 4.46 -5.53
CA VAL A 9 5.45 3.43 -4.95
C VAL A 9 6.11 2.06 -5.13
N PRO A 10 6.92 1.61 -4.16
CA PRO A 10 7.54 0.28 -4.21
C PRO A 10 6.52 -0.82 -3.91
N GLY A 11 6.85 -2.06 -4.23
CA GLY A 11 6.04 -3.23 -3.88
C GLY A 11 5.77 -4.14 -5.05
N LEU A 12 4.55 -4.68 -5.14
CA LEU A 12 4.14 -5.57 -6.23
C LEU A 12 4.20 -4.86 -7.59
N PRO A 13 4.51 -5.57 -8.68
CA PRO A 13 4.41 -5.02 -10.02
C PRO A 13 2.96 -4.64 -10.34
N PHE A 14 2.75 -3.43 -10.85
CA PHE A 14 1.45 -3.01 -11.34
C PHE A 14 1.55 -1.86 -12.34
N SER A 15 0.52 -1.71 -13.16
CA SER A 15 0.25 -0.55 -14.01
C SER A 15 -1.13 0.03 -13.69
N GLY A 16 -1.52 1.11 -14.32
CA GLY A 16 -2.88 1.63 -14.18
C GLY A 16 -3.98 0.71 -14.72
N GLU A 17 -3.62 -0.32 -15.48
CA GLU A 17 -4.55 -1.36 -15.94
C GLU A 17 -4.66 -2.52 -14.94
N THR A 18 -3.57 -2.88 -14.29
CA THR A 18 -3.50 -4.02 -13.36
C THR A 18 -4.56 -3.96 -12.25
N ILE A 19 -4.79 -2.78 -11.67
CA ILE A 19 -5.76 -2.62 -10.58
C ILE A 19 -7.21 -2.93 -10.97
N LYS A 20 -7.51 -2.94 -12.27
CA LYS A 20 -8.86 -3.26 -12.78
C LYS A 20 -9.12 -4.76 -12.86
N THR A 21 -8.05 -5.55 -12.93
CA THR A 21 -8.12 -7.00 -13.21
C THR A 21 -7.46 -7.85 -12.13
N GLU A 22 -6.56 -7.29 -11.33
CA GLU A 22 -5.78 -8.02 -10.36
C GLU A 22 -5.87 -7.41 -8.96
N SER A 23 -5.71 -8.25 -7.94
CA SER A 23 -5.60 -7.79 -6.55
C SER A 23 -4.24 -7.16 -6.31
N LEU A 24 -4.23 -5.97 -5.70
CA LEU A 24 -3.01 -5.28 -5.28
C LEU A 24 -2.92 -5.18 -3.77
N GLY A 25 -1.70 -4.97 -3.26
CA GLY A 25 -1.48 -4.62 -1.88
C GLY A 25 -2.10 -3.25 -1.52
N GLY A 26 -2.40 -3.06 -0.25
CA GLY A 26 -3.03 -1.82 0.22
C GLY A 26 -2.18 -0.56 -0.01
N SER A 27 -0.86 -0.68 0.05
CA SER A 27 0.06 0.42 -0.23
C SER A 27 0.09 0.80 -1.70
N GLU A 28 0.12 -0.20 -2.59
CA GLU A 28 0.10 -0.02 -4.04
C GLU A 28 -1.22 0.62 -4.48
N SER A 29 -2.34 0.10 -3.97
CA SER A 29 -3.67 0.66 -4.22
C SER A 29 -3.77 2.12 -3.75
N ALA A 30 -3.25 2.43 -2.56
CA ALA A 30 -3.23 3.79 -2.04
C ALA A 30 -2.41 4.73 -2.95
N GLY A 31 -1.24 4.27 -3.44
CA GLY A 31 -0.42 5.00 -4.39
C GLY A 31 -1.15 5.28 -5.71
N TYR A 32 -1.80 4.26 -6.26
CA TYR A 32 -2.60 4.40 -7.48
C TYR A 32 -3.72 5.44 -7.31
N TYR A 33 -4.57 5.32 -6.27
CA TYR A 33 -5.69 6.23 -6.08
C TYR A 33 -5.24 7.67 -5.79
N LEU A 34 -4.14 7.86 -5.06
CA LEU A 34 -3.56 9.17 -4.84
C LEU A 34 -3.09 9.78 -6.16
N ALA A 35 -2.32 9.06 -6.96
CA ALA A 35 -1.80 9.55 -8.24
C ALA A 35 -2.94 9.91 -9.21
N LYS A 36 -3.94 9.04 -9.35
CA LYS A 36 -5.14 9.28 -10.16
C LYS A 36 -5.88 10.55 -9.71
N ALA A 37 -6.12 10.69 -8.40
CA ALA A 37 -6.83 11.86 -7.87
C ALA A 37 -6.05 13.16 -8.07
N LEU A 38 -4.72 13.14 -7.99
CA LEU A 38 -3.86 14.30 -8.27
C LEU A 38 -3.90 14.66 -9.75
N ALA A 39 -3.83 13.66 -10.64
CA ALA A 39 -3.95 13.90 -12.10
C ALA A 39 -5.32 14.47 -12.48
N GLN A 40 -6.40 13.95 -11.90
CA GLN A 40 -7.77 14.47 -12.09
C GLN A 40 -7.93 15.92 -11.62
N ARG A 41 -7.13 16.37 -10.65
CA ARG A 41 -7.05 17.77 -10.21
C ARG A 41 -6.19 18.66 -11.11
N GLY A 42 -5.67 18.11 -12.20
CA GLY A 42 -4.90 18.84 -13.21
C GLY A 42 -3.41 18.91 -12.93
N HIS A 43 -2.87 18.19 -11.96
CA HIS A 43 -1.45 18.09 -11.73
C HIS A 43 -0.79 17.17 -12.76
N ARG A 44 0.50 17.40 -13.07
CA ARG A 44 1.32 16.49 -13.85
C ARG A 44 1.93 15.45 -12.89
N VAL A 45 1.50 14.21 -13.00
CA VAL A 45 1.91 13.13 -12.07
C VAL A 45 2.72 12.08 -12.80
N THR A 46 3.92 11.80 -12.29
CA THR A 46 4.76 10.66 -12.73
C THR A 46 4.90 9.69 -11.57
N MET A 47 4.48 8.46 -11.76
CA MET A 47 4.63 7.37 -10.78
C MET A 47 5.80 6.47 -11.17
N PHE A 48 6.66 6.19 -10.19
CA PHE A 48 7.76 5.24 -10.29
C PHE A 48 7.43 4.02 -9.45
N ASN A 49 7.28 2.88 -10.08
CA ASN A 49 6.93 1.62 -9.43
C ASN A 49 7.53 0.43 -10.19
N ASN A 50 7.25 -0.78 -9.74
CA ASN A 50 7.64 -2.00 -10.44
C ASN A 50 6.73 -2.28 -11.65
N THR A 51 6.44 -1.25 -12.46
CA THR A 51 5.62 -1.42 -13.66
C THR A 51 6.33 -2.32 -14.68
N PRO A 52 5.61 -3.24 -15.34
CA PRO A 52 6.19 -4.08 -16.39
C PRO A 52 6.55 -3.28 -17.64
N GLN A 53 5.91 -2.13 -17.85
CA GLN A 53 6.15 -1.24 -19.01
C GLN A 53 5.84 0.20 -18.66
N ARG A 54 6.48 1.12 -19.39
CA ARG A 54 6.10 2.54 -19.37
C ARG A 54 4.74 2.73 -20.03
N GLY A 55 3.98 3.69 -19.53
CA GLY A 55 2.69 4.06 -20.12
C GLY A 55 2.01 5.21 -19.40
N THR A 56 0.85 5.59 -19.90
CA THR A 56 0.01 6.61 -19.26
C THR A 56 -1.39 6.02 -19.05
N TRP A 57 -1.81 5.97 -17.80
CA TRP A 57 -3.16 5.51 -17.41
C TRP A 57 -3.78 6.51 -16.44
N ASP A 58 -5.05 6.81 -16.60
CA ASP A 58 -5.81 7.75 -15.76
C ASP A 58 -5.12 9.12 -15.61
N GLY A 59 -4.38 9.56 -16.65
CA GLY A 59 -3.63 10.83 -16.63
C GLY A 59 -2.31 10.79 -15.85
N VAL A 60 -1.88 9.62 -15.37
CA VAL A 60 -0.62 9.40 -14.66
C VAL A 60 0.39 8.71 -15.58
N GLU A 61 1.60 9.25 -15.66
CA GLU A 61 2.73 8.64 -16.35
C GLU A 61 3.38 7.60 -15.43
N TYR A 62 3.48 6.33 -15.90
CA TYR A 62 4.14 5.24 -15.17
C TYR A 62 5.52 4.97 -15.72
N ARG A 63 6.50 4.87 -14.83
CA ARG A 63 7.91 4.57 -15.15
C ARG A 63 8.46 3.48 -14.24
N PRO A 64 9.39 2.66 -14.74
CA PRO A 64 10.11 1.68 -13.92
C PRO A 64 10.79 2.35 -12.71
N VAL A 65 10.72 1.69 -11.56
CA VAL A 65 11.32 2.17 -10.30
C VAL A 65 12.81 2.49 -10.42
N GLY A 66 13.55 1.76 -11.26
CA GLY A 66 14.98 2.00 -11.49
C GLY A 66 15.31 3.36 -12.11
N GLU A 67 14.33 4.07 -12.69
CA GLU A 67 14.53 5.40 -13.25
C GLU A 67 14.40 6.52 -12.22
N TRP A 68 13.87 6.21 -11.03
CA TRP A 68 13.60 7.20 -9.98
C TRP A 68 14.81 8.07 -9.66
N ALA A 69 15.93 7.45 -9.28
CA ALA A 69 17.10 8.18 -8.80
C ALA A 69 17.65 9.16 -9.84
N GLN A 70 17.72 8.76 -11.10
CA GLN A 70 18.16 9.62 -12.20
C GLN A 70 17.16 10.75 -12.46
N TYR A 71 15.87 10.43 -12.47
CA TYR A 71 14.82 11.41 -12.76
C TYR A 71 14.78 12.53 -11.72
N VAL A 72 14.74 12.20 -10.43
CA VAL A 72 14.63 13.20 -9.35
C VAL A 72 15.90 14.03 -9.14
N SER A 73 17.04 13.56 -9.67
CA SER A 73 18.31 14.30 -9.65
C SER A 73 18.49 15.21 -10.87
N ALA A 74 17.83 14.92 -11.99
CA ALA A 74 18.02 15.62 -13.26
C ALA A 74 16.85 16.51 -13.66
N CYS A 75 15.63 16.20 -13.21
CA CYS A 75 14.42 16.91 -13.59
C CYS A 75 13.84 17.66 -12.39
N PRO A 76 13.86 19.01 -12.38
CA PRO A 76 13.19 19.79 -11.34
C PRO A 76 11.69 19.54 -11.32
N HIS A 77 11.12 19.34 -10.11
CA HIS A 77 9.67 19.17 -9.93
C HIS A 77 9.22 19.77 -8.59
N ASP A 78 7.92 19.99 -8.43
CA ASP A 78 7.40 20.69 -7.25
C ASP A 78 7.36 19.80 -6.02
N VAL A 79 6.95 18.53 -6.18
CA VAL A 79 6.73 17.62 -5.05
C VAL A 79 7.30 16.24 -5.35
N ALA A 80 8.07 15.68 -4.43
CA ALA A 80 8.40 14.24 -4.37
C ALA A 80 7.66 13.58 -3.22
N ILE A 81 6.91 12.53 -3.51
CA ILE A 81 6.27 11.69 -2.51
C ILE A 81 6.90 10.30 -2.58
N VAL A 82 7.58 9.90 -1.51
CA VAL A 82 8.21 8.59 -1.41
C VAL A 82 7.45 7.74 -0.40
N GLN A 83 6.95 6.61 -0.87
CA GLN A 83 6.20 5.70 -0.03
C GLN A 83 7.15 4.67 0.59
N ARG A 84 7.20 4.57 1.93
CA ARG A 84 7.84 3.50 2.72
C ARG A 84 9.38 3.42 2.67
N LEU A 85 10.07 4.08 1.74
CA LEU A 85 11.52 3.97 1.51
C LEU A 85 12.25 5.26 1.92
N PRO A 86 12.49 5.49 3.22
CA PRO A 86 13.17 6.70 3.69
C PRO A 86 14.56 6.89 3.09
N GLU A 87 15.29 5.81 2.78
CA GLU A 87 16.62 5.83 2.20
C GLU A 87 16.70 6.55 0.84
N GLN A 88 15.57 6.75 0.16
CA GLN A 88 15.53 7.52 -1.09
C GLN A 88 15.83 9.01 -0.88
N PHE A 89 15.74 9.48 0.35
CA PHE A 89 16.12 10.85 0.74
C PHE A 89 17.57 10.97 1.22
N ALA A 90 18.39 9.94 1.11
CA ALA A 90 19.80 9.98 1.46
C ALA A 90 20.63 10.94 0.57
N ARG A 91 20.05 11.39 -0.55
CA ARG A 91 20.63 12.38 -1.47
C ARG A 91 19.64 13.52 -1.72
N PRO A 92 20.13 14.75 -2.00
CA PRO A 92 19.25 15.84 -2.39
C PRO A 92 18.43 15.48 -3.63
N LEU A 93 17.16 15.82 -3.61
CA LEU A 93 16.26 15.74 -4.78
C LEU A 93 16.08 17.17 -5.35
N LEU A 94 15.89 17.30 -6.66
CA LEU A 94 15.56 18.57 -7.29
C LEU A 94 14.07 18.90 -7.14
N THR A 95 13.63 19.03 -5.89
CA THR A 95 12.23 19.23 -5.51
C THR A 95 12.08 20.43 -4.58
N ARG A 96 10.89 20.99 -4.54
CA ARG A 96 10.52 22.06 -3.59
C ARG A 96 9.92 21.52 -2.30
N LEU A 97 9.35 20.30 -2.33
CA LEU A 97 8.72 19.66 -1.18
C LEU A 97 8.94 18.15 -1.23
N ASN A 98 9.56 17.61 -0.20
CA ASN A 98 9.84 16.19 -0.01
C ASN A 98 8.92 15.60 1.05
N ILE A 99 8.10 14.62 0.66
CA ILE A 99 7.13 13.96 1.54
C ILE A 99 7.49 12.48 1.67
N LEU A 100 7.76 12.03 2.89
CA LEU A 100 7.84 10.61 3.22
C LEU A 100 6.45 10.11 3.63
N TRP A 101 5.86 9.21 2.84
CA TRP A 101 4.54 8.65 3.12
C TRP A 101 4.66 7.27 3.76
N CYS A 102 4.32 7.18 5.03
CA CYS A 102 4.51 6.00 5.87
C CYS A 102 3.23 5.16 5.92
N HIS A 103 3.38 3.84 5.71
CA HIS A 103 2.29 2.85 5.77
C HIS A 103 2.50 1.81 6.88
N ASP A 104 3.73 1.66 7.38
CA ASP A 104 4.10 0.63 8.34
C ASP A 104 4.61 1.24 9.66
N LEU A 105 4.47 0.48 10.74
CA LEU A 105 5.08 0.77 12.03
C LEU A 105 6.51 0.23 12.05
N THR A 106 7.42 0.86 11.33
CA THR A 106 8.79 0.32 11.13
C THR A 106 9.80 0.78 12.17
N LEU A 107 9.36 1.29 13.29
CA LEU A 107 10.17 2.02 14.24
C LEU A 107 11.29 1.24 14.94
N GLY A 108 11.22 -0.10 14.98
CA GLY A 108 12.24 -0.89 15.67
C GLY A 108 13.53 -1.07 14.88
N ARG A 109 13.44 -1.47 13.62
CA ARG A 109 14.61 -1.84 12.80
C ARG A 109 15.17 -0.70 11.97
N ASN A 110 14.36 0.28 11.58
CA ASN A 110 14.73 1.31 10.62
C ASN A 110 14.81 2.72 11.21
N ALA A 111 14.70 2.89 12.52
CA ALA A 111 14.77 4.21 13.16
C ALA A 111 16.05 4.97 12.83
N GLY A 112 17.19 4.28 12.74
CA GLY A 112 18.47 4.86 12.34
C GLY A 112 18.43 5.40 10.90
N THR A 113 17.92 4.63 9.96
CA THR A 113 17.76 5.05 8.55
C THR A 113 16.87 6.27 8.45
N PHE A 114 15.72 6.27 9.13
CA PHE A 114 14.83 7.44 9.16
C PHE A 114 15.56 8.68 9.67
N LYS A 115 16.20 8.60 10.84
CA LYS A 115 16.93 9.74 11.42
C LYS A 115 18.02 10.27 10.50
N GLY A 116 18.74 9.38 9.81
CA GLY A 116 19.81 9.74 8.89
C GLY A 116 19.38 10.53 7.66
N VAL A 117 18.10 10.50 7.30
CA VAL A 117 17.58 11.15 6.08
C VAL A 117 16.59 12.28 6.35
N LEU A 118 16.22 12.54 7.61
CA LEU A 118 15.24 13.56 7.98
C LEU A 118 15.63 14.98 7.57
N TRP A 119 16.89 15.26 7.39
CA TRP A 119 17.41 16.54 6.90
C TRP A 119 16.88 16.90 5.50
N ASN A 120 16.44 15.91 4.72
CA ASN A 120 15.94 16.07 3.35
C ASN A 120 14.44 15.69 3.24
N VAL A 121 13.72 15.62 4.36
CA VAL A 121 12.28 15.32 4.42
C VAL A 121 11.54 16.51 5.03
N ASP A 122 10.72 17.19 4.26
CA ASP A 122 9.94 18.34 4.72
C ASP A 122 8.71 17.90 5.51
N LYS A 123 8.05 16.81 5.07
CA LYS A 123 6.84 16.28 5.71
C LYS A 123 6.88 14.76 5.82
N VAL A 124 6.40 14.26 6.95
CA VAL A 124 6.15 12.84 7.19
C VAL A 124 4.64 12.62 7.24
N ALA A 125 4.09 11.99 6.20
CA ALA A 125 2.67 11.67 6.12
C ALA A 125 2.40 10.32 6.79
N VAL A 126 1.46 10.29 7.74
CA VAL A 126 1.08 9.13 8.55
C VAL A 126 -0.43 8.88 8.47
N LEU A 127 -0.87 7.62 8.66
CA LEU A 127 -2.25 7.20 8.37
C LEU A 127 -3.18 7.19 9.59
N SER A 128 -2.66 7.36 10.80
CA SER A 128 -3.47 7.33 12.02
C SER A 128 -2.85 8.14 13.15
N GLN A 129 -3.64 8.45 14.18
CA GLN A 129 -3.12 9.07 15.39
C GLN A 129 -2.10 8.17 16.09
N PHE A 130 -2.39 6.87 16.19
CA PHE A 130 -1.49 5.89 16.78
C PHE A 130 -0.11 5.90 16.10
N MET A 131 -0.09 5.92 14.77
CA MET A 131 1.14 6.00 13.99
C MET A 131 1.87 7.31 14.22
N LEU A 132 1.15 8.44 14.24
CA LEU A 132 1.70 9.75 14.53
C LEU A 132 2.42 9.77 15.88
N ASP A 133 1.77 9.28 16.94
CA ASP A 133 2.31 9.29 18.30
C ASP A 133 3.56 8.41 18.41
N GLN A 134 3.59 7.29 17.72
CA GLN A 134 4.77 6.43 17.67
C GLN A 134 5.95 7.08 16.93
N TYR A 135 5.67 7.66 15.75
CA TYR A 135 6.71 8.32 14.96
C TYR A 135 7.28 9.54 15.68
N LYS A 136 6.45 10.35 16.32
CA LYS A 136 6.90 11.47 17.18
C LYS A 136 7.88 10.98 18.27
N ARG A 137 7.49 9.95 18.99
CA ARG A 137 8.29 9.38 20.09
C ARG A 137 9.66 8.90 19.65
N VAL A 138 9.74 8.29 18.45
CA VAL A 138 10.97 7.69 17.96
C VAL A 138 11.84 8.67 17.19
N LEU A 139 11.24 9.52 16.37
CA LEU A 139 11.99 10.44 15.51
C LEU A 139 12.33 11.76 16.21
N GLY A 140 11.54 12.17 17.18
CA GLY A 140 11.73 13.45 17.89
C GLY A 140 11.47 14.68 17.00
N LEU A 141 10.65 14.52 15.93
CA LEU A 141 10.32 15.60 15.01
C LEU A 141 9.22 16.50 15.60
N PRO A 142 9.23 17.81 15.26
CA PRO A 142 8.19 18.73 15.66
C PRO A 142 6.87 18.43 14.90
N ASP A 143 5.76 18.85 15.50
CA ASP A 143 4.40 18.54 15.02
C ASP A 143 4.13 19.03 13.62
N GLU A 144 4.66 20.16 13.25
CA GLU A 144 4.53 20.79 11.92
C GLU A 144 5.17 19.98 10.79
N GLN A 145 6.10 19.07 11.08
CA GLN A 145 6.64 18.16 10.07
C GLN A 145 5.73 16.96 9.80
N PHE A 146 4.75 16.69 10.66
CA PHE A 146 3.81 15.61 10.44
C PHE A 146 2.57 16.07 9.68
N PHE A 147 2.09 15.21 8.82
CA PHE A 147 0.81 15.34 8.15
C PHE A 147 -0.01 14.06 8.35
N LYS A 148 -1.06 14.15 9.13
CA LYS A 148 -1.97 13.03 9.34
C LYS A 148 -2.98 12.96 8.20
N THR A 149 -2.97 11.85 7.45
CA THR A 149 -3.87 11.59 6.35
C THR A 149 -4.55 10.23 6.50
N ARG A 150 -5.20 9.76 5.47
CA ARG A 150 -5.78 8.41 5.35
C ARG A 150 -5.62 7.94 3.91
N ASN A 151 -5.66 6.64 3.69
CA ASN A 151 -5.77 6.11 2.35
C ASN A 151 -7.14 6.46 1.77
N GLY A 152 -7.15 6.95 0.54
CA GLY A 152 -8.38 7.20 -0.20
C GLY A 152 -8.96 5.93 -0.80
N ILE A 153 -10.25 5.95 -1.08
CA ILE A 153 -10.97 4.91 -1.82
C ILE A 153 -11.79 5.57 -2.93
N ASP A 154 -12.03 4.84 -3.99
CA ASP A 154 -12.95 5.27 -5.05
C ASP A 154 -14.38 4.91 -4.65
N LEU A 155 -15.16 5.92 -4.24
CA LEU A 155 -16.53 5.71 -3.77
C LEU A 155 -17.46 5.17 -4.87
N SER A 156 -17.12 5.34 -6.14
CA SER A 156 -17.94 4.80 -7.24
C SER A 156 -17.95 3.27 -7.30
N LEU A 157 -16.97 2.63 -6.66
CA LEU A 157 -16.90 1.17 -6.53
C LEU A 157 -17.80 0.60 -5.44
N PHE A 158 -18.40 1.46 -4.62
CA PHE A 158 -19.26 1.05 -3.49
C PHE A 158 -20.70 1.44 -3.76
N GLY A 159 -21.52 0.44 -4.09
CA GLY A 159 -22.98 0.61 -4.21
C GLY A 159 -23.71 0.37 -2.90
N SER A 160 -25.03 0.59 -2.91
CA SER A 160 -25.94 0.18 -1.84
C SER A 160 -26.18 -1.34 -1.93
N ASN A 161 -25.36 -2.14 -1.27
CA ASN A 161 -25.54 -3.58 -1.24
C ASN A 161 -26.29 -4.01 0.03
N VAL A 162 -27.19 -4.96 -0.11
CA VAL A 162 -27.82 -5.62 1.03
C VAL A 162 -26.77 -6.45 1.74
N ARG A 163 -26.61 -6.22 3.05
CA ARG A 163 -25.66 -6.97 3.87
C ARG A 163 -26.15 -8.42 4.02
N ASP A 164 -25.34 -9.38 3.58
CA ASP A 164 -25.54 -10.79 3.90
C ASP A 164 -24.96 -11.07 5.29
N LYS A 165 -25.82 -11.35 6.26
CA LYS A 165 -25.44 -11.59 7.67
C LYS A 165 -24.65 -12.88 7.88
N PHE A 166 -24.69 -13.82 6.93
CA PHE A 166 -23.98 -15.08 6.99
C PHE A 166 -22.66 -15.07 6.23
N LYS A 167 -22.32 -13.96 5.59
CA LYS A 167 -21.10 -13.81 4.81
C LYS A 167 -20.01 -13.13 5.61
N LEU A 168 -18.89 -13.84 5.80
CA LEU A 168 -17.65 -13.31 6.33
C LEU A 168 -16.65 -13.09 5.20
N ILE A 169 -15.74 -12.12 5.36
CA ILE A 169 -14.70 -11.83 4.40
C ILE A 169 -13.35 -11.80 5.13
N TYR A 170 -12.39 -12.53 4.59
CA TYR A 170 -10.99 -12.42 4.96
C TYR A 170 -10.23 -11.72 3.83
N ALA A 171 -9.76 -10.49 4.09
CA ALA A 171 -9.13 -9.64 3.09
C ALA A 171 -7.66 -9.34 3.45
N ALA A 172 -6.86 -10.40 3.59
CA ALA A 172 -5.42 -10.30 3.84
C ALA A 172 -4.69 -11.44 3.15
N ARG A 173 -3.36 -11.33 3.03
CA ARG A 173 -2.54 -12.44 2.52
C ARG A 173 -2.66 -13.65 3.45
N PRO A 174 -2.63 -14.88 2.92
CA PRO A 174 -2.86 -16.09 3.71
C PRO A 174 -1.93 -16.24 4.92
N GLU A 175 -0.66 -15.88 4.79
CA GLU A 175 0.33 -15.96 5.86
C GLU A 175 0.07 -15.01 7.04
N ARG A 176 -1.03 -14.25 7.00
CA ARG A 176 -1.48 -13.39 8.12
C ARG A 176 -2.53 -14.07 9.00
N GLY A 177 -2.63 -15.39 8.94
CA GLY A 177 -3.41 -16.20 9.87
C GLY A 177 -4.66 -16.85 9.31
N VAL A 178 -4.78 -17.03 7.97
CA VAL A 178 -5.90 -17.77 7.38
C VAL A 178 -5.86 -19.25 7.78
N ASP A 179 -4.68 -19.82 7.96
CA ASP A 179 -4.46 -21.17 8.48
C ASP A 179 -5.09 -21.34 9.87
N ASN A 180 -4.77 -20.45 10.81
CA ASN A 180 -5.38 -20.41 12.14
C ASN A 180 -6.91 -20.23 12.07
N LEU A 181 -7.38 -19.35 11.18
CA LEU A 181 -8.82 -19.15 10.96
C LEU A 181 -9.48 -20.46 10.53
N LEU A 182 -8.95 -21.12 9.50
CA LEU A 182 -9.55 -22.32 8.91
C LEU A 182 -9.38 -23.58 9.79
N GLU A 183 -8.27 -23.69 10.51
CA GLU A 183 -7.97 -24.89 11.32
C GLU A 183 -8.66 -24.85 12.69
N HIS A 184 -8.69 -23.69 13.35
CA HIS A 184 -9.08 -23.58 14.75
C HIS A 184 -10.37 -22.81 15.00
N ILE A 185 -10.67 -21.81 14.18
CA ILE A 185 -11.81 -20.90 14.41
C ILE A 185 -13.00 -21.32 13.55
N TRP A 186 -12.80 -21.56 12.26
CA TRP A 186 -13.86 -21.85 11.30
C TRP A 186 -14.73 -23.06 11.67
N PRO A 187 -14.18 -24.21 12.12
CA PRO A 187 -15.01 -25.34 12.56
C PRO A 187 -15.94 -25.01 13.73
N ARG A 188 -15.49 -24.15 14.64
CA ARG A 188 -16.30 -23.72 15.79
C ARG A 188 -17.43 -22.79 15.36
N LEU A 189 -17.14 -21.90 14.41
CA LEU A 189 -18.16 -21.00 13.83
C LEU A 189 -19.22 -21.79 13.08
N LEU A 190 -18.83 -22.74 12.22
CA LEU A 190 -19.78 -23.61 11.49
C LEU A 190 -20.62 -24.48 12.42
N LYS A 191 -20.07 -24.92 13.56
CA LYS A 191 -20.85 -25.66 14.57
C LYS A 191 -21.92 -24.78 15.21
N ALA A 192 -21.62 -23.51 15.45
CA ALA A 192 -22.53 -22.56 16.07
C ALA A 192 -23.57 -22.02 15.06
N GLU A 193 -23.16 -21.78 13.82
CA GLU A 193 -23.98 -21.23 12.75
C GLU A 193 -23.62 -21.92 11.41
N PRO A 194 -24.29 -23.02 11.06
CA PRO A 194 -23.99 -23.80 9.85
C PRO A 194 -24.21 -23.05 8.52
N GLY A 195 -24.94 -21.97 8.54
CA GLY A 195 -25.20 -21.14 7.34
C GLY A 195 -24.09 -20.17 6.98
N LEU A 196 -23.00 -20.09 7.78
CA LEU A 196 -21.89 -19.19 7.51
C LEU A 196 -21.13 -19.54 6.24
N ARG A 197 -20.72 -18.51 5.51
CA ARG A 197 -19.84 -18.60 4.35
C ARG A 197 -18.66 -17.65 4.53
N LEU A 198 -17.45 -18.12 4.21
CA LEU A 198 -16.22 -17.34 4.25
C LEU A 198 -15.74 -17.07 2.82
N HIS A 199 -15.56 -15.81 2.48
CA HIS A 199 -14.93 -15.39 1.23
C HIS A 199 -13.49 -14.96 1.49
N LEU A 200 -12.54 -15.64 0.84
CA LEU A 200 -11.14 -15.29 0.90
C LEU A 200 -10.80 -14.35 -0.25
N CYS A 201 -10.58 -13.07 0.07
CA CYS A 201 -10.13 -12.06 -0.87
C CYS A 201 -8.63 -11.85 -0.69
N SER A 202 -7.82 -12.68 -1.32
CA SER A 202 -6.40 -12.81 -1.03
C SER A 202 -5.59 -13.06 -2.29
N TYR A 203 -4.28 -12.89 -2.18
CA TYR A 203 -3.30 -13.29 -3.19
C TYR A 203 -2.09 -13.92 -2.51
N ASN A 204 -1.44 -14.85 -3.19
CA ASN A 204 -0.23 -15.48 -2.69
C ASN A 204 0.98 -14.57 -2.93
N ASN A 205 1.85 -14.46 -1.93
CA ASN A 205 3.12 -13.77 -2.09
C ASN A 205 4.08 -14.68 -2.86
N PRO A 206 4.65 -14.25 -4.00
CA PRO A 206 5.50 -15.11 -4.84
C PRO A 206 6.89 -15.32 -4.21
N VAL A 207 6.95 -15.99 -3.06
CA VAL A 207 8.20 -16.29 -2.35
C VAL A 207 8.28 -17.80 -2.06
N PRO A 208 9.29 -18.50 -2.60
CA PRO A 208 9.36 -19.98 -2.56
C PRO A 208 9.27 -20.61 -1.17
N HIS A 209 9.73 -19.92 -0.13
CA HIS A 209 9.66 -20.46 1.25
C HIS A 209 8.22 -20.52 1.80
N LEU A 210 7.21 -19.96 1.14
CA LEU A 210 5.81 -20.03 1.51
C LEU A 210 5.02 -21.10 0.74
N ASP A 211 5.60 -21.77 -0.25
CA ASP A 211 4.89 -22.76 -1.07
C ASP A 211 4.26 -23.87 -0.25
N GLY A 212 5.00 -24.40 0.74
CA GLY A 212 4.48 -25.41 1.67
C GLY A 212 3.32 -24.92 2.53
N PHE A 213 3.36 -23.65 2.95
CA PHE A 213 2.29 -23.01 3.70
C PHE A 213 1.04 -22.84 2.82
N TYR A 214 1.20 -22.36 1.58
CA TYR A 214 0.06 -22.20 0.66
C TYR A 214 -0.57 -23.55 0.31
N ALA A 215 0.22 -24.61 0.10
CA ALA A 215 -0.30 -25.96 -0.10
C ALA A 215 -1.10 -26.48 1.12
N GLN A 216 -0.74 -26.09 2.35
CA GLN A 216 -1.53 -26.39 3.55
C GLN A 216 -2.85 -25.62 3.54
N VAL A 217 -2.81 -24.33 3.23
CA VAL A 217 -4.03 -23.49 3.14
C VAL A 217 -4.99 -24.05 2.10
N ASP A 218 -4.50 -24.45 0.92
CA ASP A 218 -5.32 -25.04 -0.14
C ASP A 218 -6.02 -26.34 0.30
N ARG A 219 -5.33 -27.18 1.09
CA ARG A 219 -5.96 -28.36 1.70
C ARG A 219 -7.08 -28.00 2.67
N LEU A 220 -6.89 -26.95 3.46
CA LEU A 220 -7.92 -26.47 4.40
C LEU A 220 -9.12 -25.87 3.66
N ILE A 221 -8.89 -25.11 2.60
CA ILE A 221 -9.96 -24.59 1.71
C ILE A 221 -10.74 -25.75 1.10
N THR A 222 -10.03 -26.76 0.55
CA THR A 222 -10.66 -27.96 -0.01
C THR A 222 -11.50 -28.71 1.02
N LYS A 223 -11.04 -28.80 2.26
CA LYS A 223 -11.79 -29.42 3.37
C LYS A 223 -13.12 -28.72 3.64
N TYR A 224 -13.19 -27.40 3.44
CA TYR A 224 -14.36 -26.56 3.70
C TYR A 224 -14.99 -25.98 2.44
N LYS A 225 -14.82 -26.63 1.28
CA LYS A 225 -15.23 -26.15 -0.06
C LYS A 225 -16.67 -25.67 -0.18
N ASP A 226 -17.58 -26.17 0.68
CA ASP A 226 -19.00 -25.81 0.64
C ASP A 226 -19.31 -24.52 1.44
N SER A 227 -18.32 -24.02 2.20
CA SER A 227 -18.48 -22.85 3.06
C SER A 227 -17.35 -21.82 2.97
N VAL A 228 -16.29 -22.11 2.19
CA VAL A 228 -15.14 -21.23 1.98
C VAL A 228 -14.93 -20.97 0.51
#